data_8eab526c3693ab6bcf785bf8eb641a12
#
_entry.id   8eab526c3693ab6bcf785bf8eb641a12
#
_cell.length_a   1.000
_cell.length_b   1.000
_cell.length_c   1.000
_cell.angle_alpha   90.00
_cell.angle_beta   90.00
_cell.angle_gamma   90.00
#
_symmetry.space_group_name_H-M   'P 1'
#
loop_
_entity.id
_entity.type
_entity.pdbx_description
1 polymer ?
#
loop_
_entity_poly.entity_id
_entity_poly.type
_entity_poly.pdbx_seq_one_letter_code
_entity_poly.pdbx_strand_id
1 'polypeptide(L)'
;MPARSGPASLLLAILVGSTVLLAACSAPNKLLVLEWSGYEEPDFWTDFKTANPDSAVTFEIGSSDADVLGKMEAGSQADIFHFYTGWQQFYVDSGLVKEIDTSKLTNWDKVPDSFKELGQVDGKQYYLPWDWGFTSILYNTDHVPSVDSWDILFDDTYSGHISMWDDGPSAVTVSSYVHGWDETKITDEQLAQVEQEWKDQKPLNFHYWTDEYADLCPDVEGGDIWVAYAWQGCYAQTLVNESQPVAYATPKEGRNSWVGLYGISAKTANYDLALEFLDMKLAALTCSNAVTIFYYGCANQEVMNAIEDPVLIKAFGIDDPSILESTNFTPPVTQQQRDDWTDMWARVKAE
;
A
#
# COMPACT_ATOMS: atom_id res chain seq x y z
N MET A 1 89.58 43.54 28.31
CA MET A 1 89.06 43.32 29.64
C MET A 1 87.78 42.52 29.44
N PRO A 2 87.56 41.46 30.22
CA PRO A 2 86.74 40.34 29.79
C PRO A 2 85.25 40.48 30.10
N ALA A 3 84.45 39.88 29.19
CA ALA A 3 83.03 39.76 29.33
C ALA A 3 82.67 38.53 30.22
N ARG A 4 81.76 38.71 31.15
CA ARG A 4 81.27 37.67 32.05
C ARG A 4 80.02 37.04 31.41
N SER A 5 80.06 35.75 31.22
CA SER A 5 78.94 34.86 30.85
C SER A 5 78.04 34.65 32.06
N GLY A 6 76.74 34.83 31.90
CA GLY A 6 75.67 34.41 32.83
C GLY A 6 74.99 33.12 32.30
N PRO A 7 74.47 32.28 33.18
CA PRO A 7 73.93 31.01 32.80
C PRO A 7 72.51 31.14 32.23
N ALA A 8 72.25 30.39 31.13
CA ALA A 8 70.98 30.24 30.52
C ALA A 8 70.08 29.30 31.38
N SER A 9 69.00 29.80 31.88
CA SER A 9 67.91 28.97 32.52
C SER A 9 67.04 28.36 31.49
N LEU A 10 67.06 26.98 31.44
CA LEU A 10 66.22 26.22 30.59
C LEU A 10 64.84 26.12 31.25
N LEU A 11 63.81 26.82 30.70
CA LEU A 11 62.40 26.64 31.08
C LEU A 11 61.80 25.52 30.31
N LEU A 12 61.53 24.42 31.02
CA LEU A 12 60.82 23.25 30.52
C LEU A 12 59.30 23.56 30.52
N ALA A 13 58.75 23.88 29.34
CA ALA A 13 57.33 24.06 29.19
C ALA A 13 56.63 22.69 29.10
N ILE A 14 55.92 22.28 30.15
CA ILE A 14 55.05 21.11 30.14
C ILE A 14 53.77 21.50 29.41
N LEU A 15 53.62 21.01 28.16
CA LEU A 15 52.35 21.07 27.41
C LEU A 15 51.42 20.01 27.99
N VAL A 16 50.49 20.39 28.83
CA VAL A 16 49.34 19.55 29.21
C VAL A 16 48.36 19.56 28.02
N GLY A 17 48.42 18.53 27.18
CA GLY A 17 47.47 18.31 26.13
C GLY A 17 46.13 17.90 26.73
N SER A 18 45.19 18.84 26.83
CA SER A 18 43.77 18.53 27.11
C SER A 18 43.16 17.87 25.88
N THR A 19 43.08 16.57 25.86
CA THR A 19 42.24 15.83 24.94
C THR A 19 40.78 16.15 25.27
N VAL A 20 40.21 17.11 24.53
CA VAL A 20 38.75 17.30 24.51
C VAL A 20 38.19 16.09 23.75
N LEU A 21 37.63 15.11 24.47
CA LEU A 21 36.73 14.14 23.91
C LEU A 21 35.51 14.94 23.42
N LEU A 22 35.50 15.26 22.13
CA LEU A 22 34.27 15.59 21.41
C LEU A 22 33.38 14.33 21.48
N ALA A 23 32.44 14.32 22.42
CA ALA A 23 31.28 13.46 22.31
C ALA A 23 30.62 13.89 21.00
N ALA A 24 30.79 13.06 19.97
CA ALA A 24 29.99 13.16 18.78
C ALA A 24 28.54 12.95 19.26
N CYS A 25 27.79 14.04 19.43
CA CYS A 25 26.35 13.97 19.39
C CYS A 25 26.02 13.40 18.01
N SER A 26 25.82 12.09 17.90
CA SER A 26 25.17 11.49 16.74
C SER A 26 23.88 12.27 16.57
N ALA A 27 23.68 12.81 15.37
CA ALA A 27 22.38 13.39 15.04
C ALA A 27 21.30 12.31 15.38
N PRO A 28 20.17 12.70 15.95
CA PRO A 28 19.15 11.72 16.27
C PRO A 28 18.86 10.91 15.01
N ASN A 29 18.85 9.59 15.15
CA ASN A 29 18.45 8.67 14.09
C ASN A 29 17.09 9.12 13.59
N LYS A 30 16.98 9.47 12.31
CA LYS A 30 15.76 9.96 11.70
C LYS A 30 15.38 9.01 10.57
N LEU A 31 14.11 8.59 10.57
CA LEU A 31 13.51 7.93 9.42
C LEU A 31 12.56 8.92 8.73
N LEU A 32 12.64 8.98 7.43
CA LEU A 32 11.60 9.51 6.57
C LEU A 32 10.90 8.33 5.89
N VAL A 33 9.60 8.22 6.10
CA VAL A 33 8.76 7.18 5.50
C VAL A 33 7.85 7.84 4.46
N LEU A 34 7.93 7.39 3.22
CA LEU A 34 6.97 7.76 2.18
C LEU A 34 5.80 6.79 2.27
N GLU A 35 4.66 7.32 2.75
CA GLU A 35 3.54 6.54 3.23
C GLU A 35 2.22 7.01 2.61
N TRP A 36 1.17 6.22 2.73
CA TRP A 36 -0.18 6.60 2.37
C TRP A 36 -0.88 7.34 3.51
N SER A 37 -1.84 8.20 3.16
CA SER A 37 -2.62 8.95 4.14
C SER A 37 -3.34 8.03 5.13
N GLY A 38 -3.24 8.35 6.41
CA GLY A 38 -3.80 7.56 7.51
C GLY A 38 -2.82 6.57 8.15
N TYR A 39 -1.82 6.09 7.42
CA TYR A 39 -0.81 5.17 7.97
C TYR A 39 0.32 5.90 8.71
N GLU A 40 0.41 7.23 8.60
CA GLU A 40 1.28 8.10 9.39
C GLU A 40 0.79 8.30 10.83
N GLU A 41 -0.44 7.86 11.13
CA GLU A 41 -1.02 7.99 12.46
C GLU A 41 -0.25 7.13 13.49
N PRO A 42 -0.17 7.59 14.76
CA PRO A 42 0.62 6.92 15.81
C PRO A 42 0.30 5.44 16.03
N ASP A 43 -0.93 5.02 15.76
CA ASP A 43 -1.37 3.63 15.89
C ASP A 43 -0.53 2.65 15.06
N PHE A 44 0.11 3.13 13.99
CA PHE A 44 0.89 2.32 13.06
C PHE A 44 2.40 2.36 13.28
N TRP A 45 2.91 3.12 14.28
CA TRP A 45 4.36 3.23 14.53
C TRP A 45 4.76 3.54 15.98
N THR A 46 3.80 3.63 16.92
CA THR A 46 4.08 3.94 18.35
C THR A 46 5.02 2.91 18.98
N ASP A 47 4.88 1.62 18.65
CA ASP A 47 5.75 0.57 19.19
C ASP A 47 7.21 0.78 18.75
N PHE A 48 7.44 1.17 17.50
CA PHE A 48 8.76 1.55 17.05
C PHE A 48 9.32 2.74 17.86
N LYS A 49 8.52 3.77 18.09
CA LYS A 49 8.93 4.93 18.87
C LYS A 49 9.24 4.58 20.32
N THR A 50 8.49 3.65 20.88
CA THR A 50 8.72 3.15 22.25
C THR A 50 10.04 2.38 22.34
N ALA A 51 10.34 1.54 21.35
CA ALA A 51 11.61 0.80 21.28
C ALA A 51 12.80 1.72 20.95
N ASN A 52 12.56 2.81 20.20
CA ASN A 52 13.58 3.74 19.69
C ASN A 52 13.32 5.19 20.18
N PRO A 53 13.37 5.49 21.51
CA PRO A 53 12.94 6.78 22.06
C PRO A 53 13.76 7.96 21.55
N ASP A 54 15.02 7.73 21.17
CA ASP A 54 15.94 8.76 20.65
C ASP A 54 15.82 8.94 19.12
N SER A 55 14.98 8.15 18.45
CA SER A 55 14.74 8.24 17.02
C SER A 55 13.57 9.16 16.71
N ALA A 56 13.60 9.81 15.54
CA ALA A 56 12.49 10.57 14.99
C ALA A 56 11.97 9.88 13.73
N VAL A 57 10.64 9.79 13.61
CA VAL A 57 9.96 9.36 12.37
C VAL A 57 9.23 10.55 11.80
N THR A 58 9.37 10.77 10.52
CA THR A 58 8.66 11.80 9.75
C THR A 58 8.07 11.13 8.50
N PHE A 59 6.99 11.70 7.99
CA PHE A 59 6.26 11.13 6.87
C PHE A 59 6.21 12.10 5.71
N GLU A 60 6.30 11.56 4.50
CA GLU A 60 5.93 12.17 3.23
C GLU A 60 4.74 11.37 2.70
N ILE A 61 3.68 12.02 2.24
CA ILE A 61 2.46 11.33 1.84
C ILE A 61 2.42 11.14 0.33
N GLY A 62 2.21 9.89 -0.09
CA GLY A 62 1.90 9.49 -1.45
C GLY A 62 0.39 9.48 -1.69
N SER A 63 -0.01 9.81 -2.91
CA SER A 63 -1.42 9.84 -3.33
C SER A 63 -1.81 8.71 -4.28
N SER A 64 -0.82 8.01 -4.82
CA SER A 64 -0.97 6.82 -5.67
C SER A 64 0.38 6.10 -5.78
N ASP A 65 0.39 4.86 -6.24
CA ASP A 65 1.64 4.12 -6.50
C ASP A 65 2.53 4.84 -7.51
N ALA A 66 1.94 5.45 -8.53
CA ALA A 66 2.66 6.25 -9.52
C ALA A 66 3.30 7.50 -8.88
N ASP A 67 2.61 8.16 -7.94
CA ASP A 67 3.16 9.30 -7.20
C ASP A 67 4.30 8.87 -6.28
N VAL A 68 4.16 7.74 -5.58
CA VAL A 68 5.24 7.18 -4.73
C VAL A 68 6.48 6.87 -5.58
N LEU A 69 6.33 6.17 -6.71
CA LEU A 69 7.44 5.90 -7.63
C LEU A 69 8.03 7.20 -8.16
N GLY A 70 7.22 8.13 -8.65
CA GLY A 70 7.66 9.42 -9.18
C GLY A 70 8.45 10.24 -8.17
N LYS A 71 8.02 10.28 -6.90
CA LYS A 71 8.77 10.92 -5.80
C LYS A 71 10.12 10.26 -5.57
N MET A 72 10.17 8.92 -5.56
CA MET A 72 11.43 8.17 -5.40
C MET A 72 12.39 8.43 -6.57
N GLU A 73 11.92 8.45 -7.82
CA GLU A 73 12.70 8.77 -9.01
C GLU A 73 13.17 10.23 -9.03
N ALA A 74 12.33 11.16 -8.59
CA ALA A 74 12.68 12.57 -8.44
C ALA A 74 13.71 12.83 -7.32
N GLY A 75 14.04 11.81 -6.52
CA GLY A 75 15.09 11.86 -5.53
C GLY A 75 14.62 12.14 -4.12
N SER A 76 13.40 11.72 -3.76
CA SER A 76 12.94 11.69 -2.36
C SER A 76 14.03 11.12 -1.45
N GLN A 77 14.16 11.70 -0.26
CA GLN A 77 15.10 11.26 0.77
C GLN A 77 14.46 10.23 1.72
N ALA A 78 13.33 9.64 1.32
CA ALA A 78 12.70 8.59 2.10
C ALA A 78 13.66 7.43 2.34
N ASP A 79 13.71 6.96 3.58
CA ASP A 79 14.43 5.76 3.99
C ASP A 79 13.61 4.50 3.70
N ILE A 80 12.29 4.61 3.82
CA ILE A 80 11.29 3.55 3.60
C ILE A 80 10.18 4.13 2.71
N PHE A 81 9.63 3.31 1.84
CA PHE A 81 8.48 3.67 1.01
C PHE A 81 7.48 2.53 0.94
N HIS A 82 6.20 2.87 0.90
CA HIS A 82 5.05 1.98 0.85
C HIS A 82 4.34 2.10 -0.50
N PHE A 83 4.07 0.95 -1.13
CA PHE A 83 3.36 0.86 -2.41
C PHE A 83 2.65 -0.49 -2.49
N TYR A 84 1.79 -0.68 -3.49
CA TYR A 84 1.04 -1.92 -3.66
C TYR A 84 1.59 -2.81 -4.80
N THR A 85 1.16 -4.07 -4.82
CA THR A 85 1.57 -5.07 -5.84
C THR A 85 1.38 -4.56 -7.27
N GLY A 86 2.25 -5.03 -8.18
CA GLY A 86 2.29 -4.62 -9.58
C GLY A 86 3.39 -3.59 -9.90
N TRP A 87 4.08 -3.03 -8.89
CA TRP A 87 5.10 -1.99 -9.08
C TRP A 87 6.53 -2.43 -8.72
N GLN A 88 6.72 -3.64 -8.20
CA GLN A 88 7.97 -4.12 -7.62
C GLN A 88 9.16 -3.97 -8.57
N GLN A 89 8.97 -4.38 -9.84
CA GLN A 89 10.03 -4.41 -10.83
C GLN A 89 10.57 -3.02 -11.15
N PHE A 90 9.72 -1.97 -11.17
CA PHE A 90 10.14 -0.60 -11.48
C PHE A 90 11.18 -0.06 -10.49
N TYR A 91 10.99 -0.31 -9.20
CA TYR A 91 11.94 0.14 -8.17
C TYR A 91 13.27 -0.60 -8.24
N VAL A 92 13.24 -1.90 -8.60
CA VAL A 92 14.48 -2.69 -8.77
C VAL A 92 15.23 -2.24 -10.02
N ASP A 93 14.55 -2.10 -11.16
CA ASP A 93 15.16 -1.68 -12.43
C ASP A 93 15.76 -0.27 -12.35
N SER A 94 15.11 0.62 -11.61
CA SER A 94 15.59 1.99 -11.35
C SER A 94 16.65 2.08 -10.25
N GLY A 95 17.01 0.95 -9.61
CA GLY A 95 18.02 0.91 -8.53
C GLY A 95 17.63 1.71 -7.29
N LEU A 96 16.33 1.82 -7.00
CA LEU A 96 15.78 2.65 -5.92
C LEU A 96 15.64 1.90 -4.59
N VAL A 97 15.73 0.57 -4.59
CA VAL A 97 15.45 -0.29 -3.44
C VAL A 97 16.67 -1.14 -3.07
N LYS A 98 16.83 -1.44 -1.79
CA LYS A 98 17.81 -2.40 -1.24
C LYS A 98 17.14 -3.74 -0.95
N GLU A 99 17.92 -4.82 -1.06
CA GLU A 99 17.54 -6.13 -0.57
C GLU A 99 17.34 -6.12 0.95
N ILE A 100 16.30 -6.79 1.43
CA ILE A 100 15.95 -6.91 2.86
C ILE A 100 16.65 -8.13 3.45
N ASP A 101 17.39 -7.94 4.54
CA ASP A 101 17.92 -9.03 5.36
C ASP A 101 16.82 -9.58 6.28
N THR A 102 16.06 -10.54 5.77
CA THR A 102 14.94 -11.15 6.49
C THR A 102 15.36 -11.90 7.75
N SER A 103 16.64 -12.26 7.89
CA SER A 103 17.15 -12.92 9.10
C SER A 103 17.13 -12.04 10.34
N LYS A 104 16.97 -10.73 10.15
CA LYS A 104 16.84 -9.72 11.23
C LYS A 104 15.40 -9.41 11.61
N LEU A 105 14.41 -9.95 10.89
CA LEU A 105 12.99 -9.73 11.15
C LEU A 105 12.46 -10.82 12.07
N THR A 106 11.99 -10.42 13.26
CA THR A 106 11.55 -11.37 14.32
C THR A 106 10.19 -11.99 14.04
N ASN A 107 9.37 -11.35 13.20
CA ASN A 107 8.03 -11.82 12.83
C ASN A 107 7.96 -12.39 11.39
N TRP A 108 9.10 -12.56 10.73
CA TRP A 108 9.13 -13.00 9.33
C TRP A 108 8.57 -14.41 9.10
N ASP A 109 8.75 -15.30 10.07
CA ASP A 109 8.23 -16.67 10.03
C ASP A 109 6.69 -16.74 10.08
N LYS A 110 6.02 -15.67 10.50
CA LYS A 110 4.56 -15.54 10.56
C LYS A 110 3.94 -15.08 9.24
N VAL A 111 4.75 -14.63 8.29
CA VAL A 111 4.29 -14.22 6.96
C VAL A 111 4.10 -15.46 6.09
N PRO A 112 2.94 -15.66 5.42
CA PRO A 112 2.73 -16.75 4.49
C PRO A 112 3.74 -16.74 3.33
N ASP A 113 4.14 -17.92 2.85
CA ASP A 113 5.13 -18.02 1.76
C ASP A 113 4.63 -17.37 0.47
N SER A 114 3.33 -17.45 0.18
CA SER A 114 2.72 -16.75 -0.96
C SER A 114 2.89 -15.22 -0.90
N PHE A 115 2.85 -14.64 0.30
CA PHE A 115 3.10 -13.21 0.47
C PHE A 115 4.59 -12.87 0.40
N LYS A 116 5.46 -13.73 0.95
CA LYS A 116 6.92 -13.57 0.82
C LYS A 116 7.33 -13.53 -0.65
N GLU A 117 6.74 -14.39 -1.49
CA GLU A 117 7.00 -14.44 -2.93
C GLU A 117 6.64 -13.13 -3.63
N LEU A 118 5.55 -12.45 -3.23
CA LEU A 118 5.18 -11.13 -3.76
C LEU A 118 6.22 -10.04 -3.48
N GLY A 119 6.97 -10.19 -2.39
CA GLY A 119 8.06 -9.27 -2.05
C GLY A 119 9.38 -9.59 -2.75
N GLN A 120 9.42 -10.59 -3.63
CA GLN A 120 10.63 -11.02 -4.32
C GLN A 120 10.71 -10.51 -5.76
N VAL A 121 11.93 -10.20 -6.18
CA VAL A 121 12.28 -9.96 -7.58
C VAL A 121 13.56 -10.76 -7.87
N ASP A 122 13.56 -11.58 -8.91
CA ASP A 122 14.67 -12.44 -9.28
C ASP A 122 15.17 -13.34 -8.13
N GLY A 123 14.26 -13.81 -7.27
CA GLY A 123 14.55 -14.69 -6.15
C GLY A 123 15.22 -14.02 -4.94
N LYS A 124 15.24 -12.69 -4.90
CA LYS A 124 15.75 -11.89 -3.78
C LYS A 124 14.62 -11.13 -3.11
N GLN A 125 14.65 -11.06 -1.79
CA GLN A 125 13.66 -10.32 -1.02
C GLN A 125 14.00 -8.83 -1.01
N TYR A 126 13.19 -8.01 -1.69
CA TYR A 126 13.32 -6.56 -1.73
C TYR A 126 12.24 -5.86 -0.91
N TYR A 127 11.09 -6.51 -0.70
CA TYR A 127 9.94 -5.88 -0.07
C TYR A 127 9.39 -6.70 1.07
N LEU A 128 8.90 -6.00 2.09
CA LEU A 128 8.14 -6.59 3.19
C LEU A 128 6.65 -6.50 2.85
N PRO A 129 5.93 -7.62 2.67
CA PRO A 129 4.47 -7.58 2.60
C PRO A 129 3.90 -7.25 3.98
N TRP A 130 2.90 -6.38 4.01
CA TRP A 130 2.34 -5.95 5.29
C TRP A 130 0.83 -6.05 5.37
N ASP A 131 0.10 -5.18 4.67
CA ASP A 131 -1.35 -5.20 4.63
C ASP A 131 -1.86 -5.78 3.31
N TRP A 132 -3.11 -6.19 3.29
CA TRP A 132 -3.72 -6.73 2.08
C TRP A 132 -5.23 -6.60 2.11
N GLY A 133 -5.81 -6.62 0.94
CA GLY A 133 -7.24 -6.59 0.80
C GLY A 133 -7.72 -7.09 -0.55
N PHE A 134 -9.03 -7.15 -0.66
CA PHE A 134 -9.73 -7.44 -1.90
C PHE A 134 -10.37 -6.20 -2.47
N THR A 135 -10.46 -6.21 -3.78
CA THR A 135 -11.37 -5.38 -4.54
C THR A 135 -12.39 -6.28 -5.22
N SER A 136 -13.65 -5.95 -5.07
CA SER A 136 -14.74 -6.67 -5.71
C SER A 136 -15.95 -5.75 -5.86
N ILE A 137 -17.12 -6.34 -6.11
CA ILE A 137 -18.37 -5.63 -6.22
C ILE A 137 -19.09 -5.66 -4.88
N LEU A 138 -19.23 -4.48 -4.27
CA LEU A 138 -20.12 -4.24 -3.15
C LEU A 138 -21.53 -3.98 -3.69
N TYR A 139 -22.54 -4.67 -3.17
CA TYR A 139 -23.90 -4.47 -3.64
C TYR A 139 -24.94 -4.53 -2.52
N ASN A 140 -26.02 -3.74 -2.69
CA ASN A 140 -27.15 -3.71 -1.77
C ASN A 140 -28.15 -4.83 -2.11
N THR A 141 -28.35 -5.76 -1.18
CA THR A 141 -29.16 -6.97 -1.40
C THR A 141 -30.66 -6.74 -1.47
N ASP A 142 -31.15 -5.55 -1.06
CA ASP A 142 -32.55 -5.18 -1.23
C ASP A 142 -32.87 -4.77 -2.68
N HIS A 143 -31.87 -4.32 -3.44
CA HIS A 143 -32.02 -3.88 -4.82
C HIS A 143 -31.41 -4.83 -5.84
N VAL A 144 -30.35 -5.55 -5.46
CA VAL A 144 -29.58 -6.46 -6.32
C VAL A 144 -29.59 -7.84 -5.70
N PRO A 145 -30.34 -8.81 -6.26
CA PRO A 145 -30.56 -10.11 -5.63
C PRO A 145 -29.30 -10.98 -5.60
N SER A 146 -28.40 -10.84 -6.57
CA SER A 146 -27.12 -11.55 -6.64
C SER A 146 -26.17 -10.91 -7.65
N VAL A 147 -24.86 -11.09 -7.45
CA VAL A 147 -23.80 -10.66 -8.37
C VAL A 147 -22.86 -11.82 -8.58
N ASP A 148 -22.61 -12.20 -9.84
CA ASP A 148 -21.72 -13.29 -10.22
C ASP A 148 -20.68 -12.90 -11.31
N SER A 149 -20.66 -11.63 -11.74
CA SER A 149 -19.74 -11.12 -12.75
C SER A 149 -19.47 -9.63 -12.57
N TRP A 150 -18.30 -9.19 -12.99
CA TRP A 150 -17.93 -7.78 -13.05
C TRP A 150 -18.76 -6.99 -14.09
N ASP A 151 -19.42 -7.68 -15.03
CA ASP A 151 -20.26 -7.03 -16.05
C ASP A 151 -21.48 -6.28 -15.48
N ILE A 152 -21.84 -6.52 -14.24
CA ILE A 152 -22.91 -5.76 -13.56
C ILE A 152 -22.62 -4.26 -13.47
N LEU A 153 -21.35 -3.84 -13.51
CA LEU A 153 -20.99 -2.42 -13.54
C LEU A 153 -21.45 -1.72 -14.82
N PHE A 154 -21.85 -2.47 -15.85
CA PHE A 154 -22.34 -1.98 -17.12
C PHE A 154 -23.86 -2.23 -17.31
N ASP A 155 -24.56 -2.72 -16.29
CA ASP A 155 -25.99 -3.01 -16.37
C ASP A 155 -26.83 -1.73 -16.16
N ASP A 156 -27.54 -1.31 -17.19
CA ASP A 156 -28.36 -0.09 -17.20
C ASP A 156 -29.59 -0.18 -16.27
N THR A 157 -29.94 -1.39 -15.81
CA THR A 157 -30.99 -1.61 -14.79
C THR A 157 -30.68 -0.83 -13.49
N TYR A 158 -29.40 -0.63 -13.18
CA TYR A 158 -28.95 0.05 -11.98
C TYR A 158 -28.47 1.49 -12.24
N SER A 159 -28.87 2.07 -13.38
CA SER A 159 -28.46 3.42 -13.78
C SER A 159 -28.74 4.46 -12.68
N GLY A 160 -27.73 5.27 -12.39
CA GLY A 160 -27.76 6.28 -11.32
C GLY A 160 -27.45 5.73 -9.92
N HIS A 161 -27.19 4.42 -9.79
CA HIS A 161 -26.86 3.74 -8.53
C HIS A 161 -25.59 2.91 -8.61
N ILE A 162 -24.80 3.07 -9.67
CA ILE A 162 -23.49 2.41 -9.86
C ILE A 162 -22.39 3.39 -9.47
N SER A 163 -21.30 2.88 -8.89
CA SER A 163 -20.12 3.69 -8.65
C SER A 163 -18.85 2.91 -8.95
N MET A 164 -17.88 3.61 -9.54
CA MET A 164 -16.58 3.07 -9.90
C MET A 164 -15.48 3.94 -9.31
N TRP A 165 -14.35 3.34 -8.97
CA TRP A 165 -13.16 4.07 -8.56
C TRP A 165 -12.63 4.93 -9.74
N ASP A 166 -12.22 6.18 -9.45
CA ASP A 166 -11.67 7.11 -10.43
C ASP A 166 -10.23 6.73 -10.82
N ASP A 167 -10.07 5.54 -11.43
CA ASP A 167 -8.77 4.97 -11.77
C ASP A 167 -8.78 4.24 -13.12
N GLY A 168 -7.93 4.67 -14.04
CA GLY A 168 -7.83 4.10 -15.39
C GLY A 168 -7.33 2.65 -15.41
N PRO A 169 -6.24 2.31 -14.71
CA PRO A 169 -5.81 0.92 -14.55
C PRO A 169 -6.93 -0.02 -14.08
N SER A 170 -7.68 0.37 -13.06
CA SER A 170 -8.82 -0.43 -12.57
C SER A 170 -9.93 -0.60 -13.60
N ALA A 171 -10.19 0.42 -14.42
CA ALA A 171 -11.14 0.32 -15.53
C ALA A 171 -10.69 -0.72 -16.58
N VAL A 172 -9.40 -0.75 -16.90
CA VAL A 172 -8.82 -1.76 -17.81
C VAL A 172 -8.87 -3.15 -17.19
N THR A 173 -8.58 -3.29 -15.90
CA THR A 173 -8.68 -4.57 -15.17
C THR A 173 -10.10 -5.13 -15.22
N VAL A 174 -11.11 -4.31 -14.91
CA VAL A 174 -12.53 -4.73 -14.97
C VAL A 174 -12.91 -5.17 -16.38
N SER A 175 -12.60 -4.38 -17.42
CA SER A 175 -12.88 -4.77 -18.80
C SER A 175 -12.14 -6.05 -19.19
N SER A 176 -10.89 -6.21 -18.74
CA SER A 176 -10.11 -7.42 -19.00
C SER A 176 -10.77 -8.66 -18.38
N TYR A 177 -11.31 -8.55 -17.16
CA TYR A 177 -12.05 -9.64 -16.53
C TYR A 177 -13.32 -9.98 -17.31
N VAL A 178 -14.14 -9.00 -17.65
CA VAL A 178 -15.40 -9.20 -18.40
C VAL A 178 -15.14 -9.89 -19.74
N HIS A 179 -14.08 -9.52 -20.45
CA HIS A 179 -13.74 -10.07 -21.77
C HIS A 179 -12.83 -11.29 -21.72
N GLY A 180 -12.27 -11.65 -20.56
CA GLY A 180 -11.30 -12.73 -20.43
C GLY A 180 -9.94 -12.40 -21.10
N TRP A 181 -9.53 -11.14 -21.10
CA TRP A 181 -8.25 -10.71 -21.65
C TRP A 181 -7.11 -10.82 -20.63
N ASP A 182 -5.90 -11.01 -21.14
CA ASP A 182 -4.67 -10.86 -20.37
C ASP A 182 -4.31 -9.37 -20.30
N GLU A 183 -4.54 -8.73 -19.14
CA GLU A 183 -4.32 -7.29 -18.98
C GLU A 183 -2.87 -6.88 -19.19
N THR A 184 -1.90 -7.80 -19.07
CA THR A 184 -0.50 -7.51 -19.39
C THR A 184 -0.22 -7.36 -20.89
N LYS A 185 -1.20 -7.72 -21.74
CA LYS A 185 -1.09 -7.76 -23.21
C LYS A 185 -2.19 -6.99 -23.94
N ILE A 186 -2.78 -6.01 -23.29
CA ILE A 186 -3.81 -5.18 -23.91
C ILE A 186 -3.26 -4.50 -25.16
N THR A 187 -3.95 -4.70 -26.29
CA THR A 187 -3.63 -4.04 -27.58
C THR A 187 -4.28 -2.66 -27.66
N ASP A 188 -3.82 -1.83 -28.62
CA ASP A 188 -4.41 -0.52 -28.87
C ASP A 188 -5.90 -0.62 -29.25
N GLU A 189 -6.30 -1.67 -30.00
CA GLU A 189 -7.70 -1.91 -30.35
C GLU A 189 -8.54 -2.28 -29.12
N GLN A 190 -8.00 -3.10 -28.22
CA GLN A 190 -8.66 -3.45 -26.97
C GLN A 190 -8.78 -2.24 -26.04
N LEU A 191 -7.72 -1.43 -25.92
CA LEU A 191 -7.76 -0.18 -25.14
C LEU A 191 -8.79 0.81 -25.68
N ALA A 192 -8.92 0.94 -27.01
CA ALA A 192 -9.96 1.76 -27.62
C ALA A 192 -11.38 1.20 -27.35
N GLN A 193 -11.53 -0.13 -27.26
CA GLN A 193 -12.80 -0.75 -26.86
C GLN A 193 -13.11 -0.44 -25.40
N VAL A 194 -12.14 -0.58 -24.49
CA VAL A 194 -12.29 -0.18 -23.07
C VAL A 194 -12.73 1.27 -22.96
N GLU A 195 -12.08 2.19 -23.69
CA GLU A 195 -12.45 3.61 -23.71
C GLU A 195 -13.93 3.81 -24.07
N GLN A 196 -14.41 3.14 -25.12
CA GLN A 196 -15.80 3.26 -25.56
C GLN A 196 -16.78 2.66 -24.54
N GLU A 197 -16.47 1.50 -23.97
CA GLU A 197 -17.30 0.83 -22.96
C GLU A 197 -17.50 1.72 -21.71
N TRP A 198 -16.42 2.35 -21.24
CA TRP A 198 -16.52 3.23 -20.08
C TRP A 198 -17.14 4.59 -20.38
N LYS A 199 -17.07 5.09 -21.62
CA LYS A 199 -17.87 6.23 -22.06
C LYS A 199 -19.36 5.92 -22.06
N ASP A 200 -19.74 4.72 -22.55
CA ASP A 200 -21.13 4.27 -22.55
C ASP A 200 -21.63 3.97 -21.12
N GLN A 201 -20.73 3.54 -20.22
CA GLN A 201 -21.03 3.25 -18.82
C GLN A 201 -21.15 4.52 -17.96
N LYS A 202 -20.43 5.58 -18.28
CA LYS A 202 -20.37 6.82 -17.49
C LYS A 202 -21.73 7.37 -17.08
N PRO A 203 -22.76 7.44 -17.95
CA PRO A 203 -24.10 7.91 -17.56
C PRO A 203 -24.82 7.03 -16.54
N LEU A 204 -24.36 5.80 -16.32
CA LEU A 204 -24.93 4.85 -15.35
C LEU A 204 -24.45 5.13 -13.93
N ASN A 205 -23.29 5.82 -13.78
CA ASN A 205 -22.73 6.08 -12.47
C ASN A 205 -23.52 7.16 -11.70
N PHE A 206 -23.61 6.94 -10.40
CA PHE A 206 -23.93 7.98 -9.44
C PHE A 206 -22.77 9.00 -9.40
N HIS A 207 -21.55 8.50 -9.18
CA HIS A 207 -20.31 9.25 -9.38
C HIS A 207 -19.10 8.30 -9.53
N TYR A 208 -17.93 8.82 -9.91
CA TYR A 208 -16.64 8.19 -9.72
C TYR A 208 -16.07 8.59 -8.37
N TRP A 209 -15.82 7.64 -7.47
CA TRP A 209 -15.28 7.93 -6.14
C TRP A 209 -13.74 8.03 -6.17
N THR A 210 -13.17 8.84 -5.29
CA THR A 210 -11.74 9.10 -5.17
C THR A 210 -11.18 8.70 -3.81
N ASP A 211 -12.03 8.63 -2.80
CA ASP A 211 -11.70 8.19 -1.44
C ASP A 211 -12.80 7.24 -0.96
N GLU A 212 -12.43 6.00 -0.62
CA GLU A 212 -13.41 4.98 -0.24
C GLU A 212 -14.23 5.40 0.98
N TYR A 213 -13.57 5.96 1.99
CA TYR A 213 -14.22 6.28 3.25
C TYR A 213 -14.90 7.65 3.25
N ALA A 214 -14.39 8.60 2.50
CA ALA A 214 -14.97 9.95 2.42
C ALA A 214 -16.06 10.08 1.36
N ASP A 215 -15.95 9.35 0.27
CA ASP A 215 -16.87 9.44 -0.87
C ASP A 215 -17.81 8.21 -0.94
N LEU A 216 -17.25 7.00 -1.14
CA LEU A 216 -18.04 5.81 -1.45
C LEU A 216 -18.89 5.33 -0.25
N CYS A 217 -18.26 5.14 0.93
CA CYS A 217 -18.97 4.54 2.07
C CYS A 217 -20.18 5.36 2.54
N PRO A 218 -20.13 6.69 2.63
CA PRO A 218 -21.30 7.49 2.99
C PRO A 218 -22.47 7.31 2.03
N ASP A 219 -22.23 7.19 0.73
CA ASP A 219 -23.29 7.04 -0.27
C ASP A 219 -23.86 5.61 -0.28
N VAL A 220 -23.04 4.59 0.01
CA VAL A 220 -23.50 3.22 0.26
C VAL A 220 -24.34 3.17 1.54
N GLU A 221 -23.88 3.76 2.62
CA GLU A 221 -24.59 3.84 3.91
C GLU A 221 -25.88 4.66 3.81
N GLY A 222 -25.90 5.66 2.92
CA GLY A 222 -27.08 6.45 2.59
C GLY A 222 -28.11 5.71 1.73
N GLY A 223 -27.70 4.62 1.06
CA GLY A 223 -28.55 3.84 0.16
C GLY A 223 -28.65 4.40 -1.26
N ASP A 224 -27.83 5.39 -1.61
CA ASP A 224 -27.80 6.00 -2.95
C ASP A 224 -27.08 5.11 -3.96
N ILE A 225 -26.07 4.34 -3.53
CA ILE A 225 -25.32 3.39 -4.35
C ILE A 225 -25.80 1.96 -4.06
N TRP A 226 -26.10 1.21 -5.12
CA TRP A 226 -26.56 -0.17 -5.05
C TRP A 226 -25.52 -1.17 -5.60
N VAL A 227 -24.62 -0.71 -6.48
CA VAL A 227 -23.54 -1.50 -7.07
C VAL A 227 -22.29 -0.67 -7.10
N ALA A 228 -21.20 -1.15 -6.51
CA ALA A 228 -19.94 -0.43 -6.53
C ALA A 228 -18.74 -1.36 -6.77
N TYR A 229 -17.80 -0.90 -7.59
CA TYR A 229 -16.42 -1.30 -7.45
C TYR A 229 -15.93 -0.77 -6.11
N ALA A 230 -15.53 -1.62 -5.20
CA ALA A 230 -15.17 -1.23 -3.85
C ALA A 230 -14.01 -2.07 -3.30
N TRP A 231 -13.21 -1.45 -2.44
CA TRP A 231 -12.32 -2.19 -1.58
C TRP A 231 -13.13 -2.82 -0.43
N GLN A 232 -12.56 -3.80 0.24
CA GLN A 232 -13.27 -4.49 1.32
C GLN A 232 -13.55 -3.62 2.55
N GLY A 233 -12.84 -2.51 2.72
CA GLY A 233 -12.97 -1.61 3.86
C GLY A 233 -14.38 -1.04 3.97
N CYS A 234 -14.93 -0.51 2.88
CA CYS A 234 -16.31 -0.01 2.87
C CYS A 234 -17.35 -1.10 3.15
N TYR A 235 -17.15 -2.32 2.60
CA TYR A 235 -18.01 -3.44 2.92
C TYR A 235 -18.01 -3.76 4.41
N ALA A 236 -16.81 -3.87 5.02
CA ALA A 236 -16.67 -4.15 6.43
C ALA A 236 -17.28 -3.04 7.31
N GLN A 237 -17.03 -1.76 6.99
CA GLN A 237 -17.59 -0.62 7.71
C GLN A 237 -19.12 -0.63 7.66
N THR A 238 -19.71 -0.85 6.48
CA THR A 238 -21.17 -0.91 6.31
C THR A 238 -21.81 -2.03 7.10
N LEU A 239 -21.14 -3.21 7.17
CA LEU A 239 -21.57 -4.33 8.01
C LEU A 239 -21.47 -4.01 9.51
N VAL A 240 -20.36 -3.39 9.97
CA VAL A 240 -20.17 -3.00 11.38
C VAL A 240 -21.22 -1.98 11.79
N ASN A 241 -21.52 -1.02 10.94
CA ASN A 241 -22.51 0.02 11.21
C ASN A 241 -23.96 -0.46 11.03
N GLU A 242 -24.16 -1.67 10.50
CA GLU A 242 -25.50 -2.21 10.17
C GLU A 242 -26.35 -1.20 9.38
N SER A 243 -25.71 -0.37 8.55
CA SER A 243 -26.34 0.78 7.90
C SER A 243 -27.18 0.38 6.70
N GLN A 244 -26.75 -0.66 5.95
CA GLN A 244 -27.42 -1.18 4.77
C GLN A 244 -27.29 -2.70 4.66
N PRO A 245 -28.24 -3.38 4.01
CA PRO A 245 -28.16 -4.81 3.70
C PRO A 245 -27.21 -5.03 2.50
N VAL A 246 -25.94 -5.18 2.78
CA VAL A 246 -24.91 -5.33 1.74
C VAL A 246 -24.31 -6.73 1.66
N ALA A 247 -23.82 -7.09 0.48
CA ALA A 247 -22.97 -8.24 0.25
C ALA A 247 -21.78 -7.87 -0.63
N TYR A 248 -20.75 -8.69 -0.59
CA TYR A 248 -19.52 -8.50 -1.34
C TYR A 248 -19.33 -9.70 -2.26
N ALA A 249 -19.36 -9.47 -3.56
CA ALA A 249 -19.40 -10.52 -4.55
C ALA A 249 -18.12 -11.35 -4.60
N THR A 250 -18.28 -12.60 -5.07
CA THR A 250 -17.19 -13.41 -5.60
C THR A 250 -17.52 -13.68 -7.07
N PRO A 251 -17.15 -12.75 -7.97
CA PRO A 251 -17.43 -12.91 -9.39
C PRO A 251 -16.79 -14.16 -9.97
N LYS A 252 -17.36 -14.72 -11.03
CA LYS A 252 -16.80 -15.90 -11.73
C LYS A 252 -15.40 -15.64 -12.31
N GLU A 253 -15.08 -14.38 -12.58
CA GLU A 253 -13.76 -13.94 -13.04
C GLU A 253 -12.75 -13.83 -11.88
N GLY A 254 -13.20 -13.94 -10.63
CA GLY A 254 -12.43 -13.76 -9.41
C GLY A 254 -12.48 -12.33 -8.88
N ARG A 255 -12.09 -12.18 -7.61
CA ARG A 255 -11.79 -10.88 -6.99
C ARG A 255 -10.42 -10.41 -7.45
N ASN A 256 -10.17 -9.11 -7.40
CA ASN A 256 -8.81 -8.56 -7.44
C ASN A 256 -8.26 -8.45 -6.02
N SER A 257 -6.97 -8.73 -5.83
CA SER A 257 -6.29 -8.56 -4.54
C SER A 257 -5.06 -7.69 -4.70
N TRP A 258 -4.80 -6.92 -3.68
CA TRP A 258 -3.62 -6.11 -3.54
C TRP A 258 -2.90 -6.44 -2.22
N VAL A 259 -1.60 -6.28 -2.21
CA VAL A 259 -0.76 -6.42 -1.02
C VAL A 259 0.14 -5.19 -0.94
N GLY A 260 0.09 -4.51 0.20
CA GLY A 260 0.98 -3.41 0.51
C GLY A 260 2.39 -3.92 0.78
N LEU A 261 3.35 -3.29 0.16
CA LEU A 261 4.75 -3.67 0.15
C LEU A 261 5.62 -2.51 0.63
N TYR A 262 6.43 -2.74 1.65
CA TYR A 262 7.43 -1.76 2.08
C TYR A 262 8.78 -2.07 1.48
N GLY A 263 9.40 -1.09 0.85
CA GLY A 263 10.78 -1.12 0.38
C GLY A 263 11.71 -0.25 1.22
N ILE A 264 12.98 -0.65 1.36
CA ILE A 264 14.04 0.16 1.94
C ILE A 264 14.81 0.87 0.82
N SER A 265 14.85 2.20 0.88
CA SER A 265 15.51 3.02 -0.14
C SER A 265 16.99 2.64 -0.32
N ALA A 266 17.42 2.54 -1.59
CA ALA A 266 18.82 2.33 -1.92
C ALA A 266 19.75 3.43 -1.38
N LYS A 267 19.21 4.64 -1.13
CA LYS A 267 19.96 5.81 -0.65
C LYS A 267 20.02 5.91 0.86
N THR A 268 19.24 5.13 1.61
CA THR A 268 19.21 5.25 3.08
C THR A 268 20.57 5.01 3.71
N ALA A 269 20.92 5.85 4.68
CA ALA A 269 22.04 5.63 5.60
C ALA A 269 21.58 4.91 6.89
N ASN A 270 20.26 4.69 7.07
CA ASN A 270 19.64 4.22 8.29
C ASN A 270 19.08 2.79 8.13
N TYR A 271 19.77 1.92 7.37
CA TYR A 271 19.26 0.59 6.97
C TYR A 271 18.81 -0.27 8.15
N ASP A 272 19.60 -0.36 9.23
CA ASP A 272 19.24 -1.18 10.38
C ASP A 272 18.01 -0.60 11.12
N LEU A 273 17.92 0.72 11.25
CA LEU A 273 16.75 1.38 11.83
C LEU A 273 15.49 1.19 10.96
N ALA A 274 15.66 1.20 9.63
CA ALA A 274 14.59 0.91 8.69
C ALA A 274 14.09 -0.53 8.83
N LEU A 275 14.99 -1.50 9.02
CA LEU A 275 14.61 -2.89 9.29
C LEU A 275 13.82 -3.05 10.60
N GLU A 276 14.20 -2.34 11.66
CA GLU A 276 13.46 -2.33 12.92
C GLU A 276 12.04 -1.75 12.75
N PHE A 277 11.90 -0.71 11.92
CA PHE A 277 10.59 -0.17 11.57
C PHE A 277 9.75 -1.18 10.79
N LEU A 278 10.34 -1.89 9.83
CA LEU A 278 9.64 -2.92 9.07
C LEU A 278 9.25 -4.13 9.96
N ASP A 279 10.12 -4.55 10.88
CA ASP A 279 9.79 -5.64 11.82
C ASP A 279 8.60 -5.28 12.72
N MET A 280 8.52 -4.01 13.17
CA MET A 280 7.37 -3.49 13.92
C MET A 280 6.08 -3.54 13.09
N LYS A 281 6.13 -3.31 11.78
CA LYS A 281 4.93 -3.43 10.91
C LYS A 281 4.31 -4.83 10.97
N LEU A 282 5.12 -5.87 11.14
CA LEU A 282 4.65 -7.24 11.33
C LEU A 282 4.28 -7.59 12.78
N ALA A 283 4.46 -6.69 13.73
CA ALA A 283 4.10 -6.93 15.12
C ALA A 283 2.58 -7.04 15.31
N ALA A 284 2.16 -7.83 16.30
CA ALA A 284 0.75 -8.14 16.49
C ALA A 284 -0.12 -6.90 16.71
N LEU A 285 0.37 -5.89 17.45
CA LEU A 285 -0.41 -4.66 17.69
C LEU A 285 -0.62 -3.86 16.39
N THR A 286 0.45 -3.60 15.64
CA THR A 286 0.36 -2.85 14.38
C THR A 286 -0.53 -3.56 13.36
N CYS A 287 -0.40 -4.89 13.27
CA CYS A 287 -1.27 -5.72 12.44
C CYS A 287 -2.74 -5.66 12.90
N SER A 288 -3.00 -5.77 14.22
CA SER A 288 -4.37 -5.65 14.74
C SER A 288 -4.98 -4.28 14.43
N ASN A 289 -4.17 -3.21 14.44
CA ASN A 289 -4.63 -1.88 14.08
C ASN A 289 -5.01 -1.78 12.60
N ALA A 290 -4.26 -2.42 11.68
CA ALA A 290 -4.66 -2.48 10.27
C ALA A 290 -6.02 -3.18 10.11
N VAL A 291 -6.24 -4.28 10.84
CA VAL A 291 -7.51 -5.03 10.81
C VAL A 291 -8.68 -4.23 11.37
N THR A 292 -8.48 -3.46 12.46
CA THR A 292 -9.58 -2.82 13.18
C THR A 292 -9.83 -1.36 12.78
N ILE A 293 -8.85 -0.68 12.22
CA ILE A 293 -8.96 0.72 11.79
C ILE A 293 -9.31 0.82 10.31
N PHE A 294 -8.60 0.06 9.46
CA PHE A 294 -8.83 0.09 8.01
C PHE A 294 -9.63 -1.10 7.49
N TYR A 295 -9.93 -2.09 8.34
CA TYR A 295 -10.56 -3.33 7.89
C TYR A 295 -9.78 -4.03 6.78
N TYR A 296 -8.45 -3.93 6.81
CA TYR A 296 -7.53 -4.61 5.90
C TYR A 296 -6.88 -5.79 6.60
N GLY A 297 -6.55 -6.83 5.85
CA GLY A 297 -5.78 -7.95 6.37
C GLY A 297 -4.34 -7.54 6.66
N CYS A 298 -3.65 -8.32 7.48
CA CYS A 298 -2.23 -8.17 7.73
C CYS A 298 -1.46 -9.43 7.36
N ALA A 299 -0.22 -9.28 6.93
CA ALA A 299 0.63 -10.41 6.55
C ALA A 299 1.04 -11.30 7.75
N ASN A 300 0.86 -10.87 8.99
CA ASN A 300 1.07 -11.73 10.16
C ASN A 300 -0.11 -12.72 10.32
N GLN A 301 0.10 -13.96 9.91
CA GLN A 301 -0.94 -15.01 9.93
C GLN A 301 -1.45 -15.35 11.33
N GLU A 302 -0.62 -15.16 12.40
CA GLU A 302 -1.10 -15.40 13.76
C GLU A 302 -2.19 -14.41 14.15
N VAL A 303 -2.07 -13.15 13.72
CA VAL A 303 -3.09 -12.12 13.97
C VAL A 303 -4.36 -12.45 13.20
N MET A 304 -4.24 -12.81 11.91
CA MET A 304 -5.41 -13.16 11.09
C MET A 304 -6.14 -14.38 11.65
N ASN A 305 -5.41 -15.40 12.11
CA ASN A 305 -6.00 -16.61 12.72
C ASN A 305 -6.66 -16.35 14.09
N ALA A 306 -6.33 -15.24 14.73
CA ALA A 306 -6.90 -14.87 16.04
C ALA A 306 -8.16 -13.99 15.92
N ILE A 307 -8.61 -13.66 14.71
CA ILE A 307 -9.84 -12.89 14.50
C ILE A 307 -11.04 -13.76 14.89
N GLU A 308 -11.81 -13.30 15.89
CA GLU A 308 -13.02 -13.97 16.38
C GLU A 308 -14.30 -13.18 16.02
N ASP A 309 -14.18 -11.93 15.59
CA ASP A 309 -15.31 -11.08 15.21
C ASP A 309 -15.98 -11.64 13.94
N PRO A 310 -17.26 -12.03 14.01
CA PRO A 310 -17.94 -12.65 12.87
C PRO A 310 -18.13 -11.69 11.68
N VAL A 311 -18.15 -10.39 11.91
CA VAL A 311 -18.23 -9.39 10.85
C VAL A 311 -16.91 -9.35 10.09
N LEU A 312 -15.79 -9.31 10.80
CA LEU A 312 -14.45 -9.32 10.19
C LEU A 312 -14.16 -10.66 9.50
N ILE A 313 -14.54 -11.80 10.11
CA ILE A 313 -14.42 -13.10 9.47
C ILE A 313 -15.12 -13.10 8.11
N LYS A 314 -16.35 -12.59 8.07
CA LYS A 314 -17.13 -12.47 6.83
C LYS A 314 -16.51 -11.50 5.84
N ALA A 315 -16.05 -10.32 6.31
CA ALA A 315 -15.47 -9.31 5.45
C ALA A 315 -14.17 -9.77 4.76
N PHE A 316 -13.33 -10.50 5.50
CA PHE A 316 -12.09 -11.07 4.98
C PHE A 316 -12.28 -12.40 4.24
N GLY A 317 -13.46 -13.01 4.30
CA GLY A 317 -13.70 -14.32 3.71
C GLY A 317 -12.87 -15.45 4.34
N ILE A 318 -12.51 -15.32 5.63
CA ILE A 318 -11.68 -16.32 6.35
C ILE A 318 -12.41 -17.68 6.45
N ASP A 319 -13.73 -17.65 6.49
CA ASP A 319 -14.61 -18.81 6.57
C ASP A 319 -14.85 -19.50 5.21
N ASP A 320 -14.40 -18.88 4.11
CA ASP A 320 -14.55 -19.45 2.75
C ASP A 320 -13.21 -19.47 2.00
N PRO A 321 -12.44 -20.58 2.09
CA PRO A 321 -11.16 -20.69 1.39
C PRO A 321 -11.25 -20.54 -0.14
N SER A 322 -12.42 -20.77 -0.74
CA SER A 322 -12.60 -20.64 -2.20
C SER A 322 -12.42 -19.20 -2.69
N ILE A 323 -12.63 -18.21 -1.82
CA ILE A 323 -12.38 -16.81 -2.13
C ILE A 323 -10.90 -16.57 -2.44
N LEU A 324 -10.00 -17.11 -1.61
CA LEU A 324 -8.55 -16.99 -1.83
C LEU A 324 -8.10 -17.74 -3.09
N GLU A 325 -8.71 -18.90 -3.36
CA GLU A 325 -8.40 -19.70 -4.55
C GLU A 325 -8.82 -19.02 -5.86
N SER A 326 -9.88 -18.19 -5.81
CA SER A 326 -10.41 -17.45 -6.96
C SER A 326 -9.90 -16.02 -7.08
N THR A 327 -8.92 -15.62 -6.27
CA THR A 327 -8.42 -14.25 -6.24
C THR A 327 -7.30 -14.04 -7.26
N ASN A 328 -7.37 -12.93 -7.99
CA ASN A 328 -6.32 -12.48 -8.89
C ASN A 328 -5.48 -11.40 -8.19
N PHE A 329 -4.17 -11.43 -8.38
CA PHE A 329 -3.31 -10.34 -7.95
C PHE A 329 -3.06 -9.40 -9.12
N THR A 330 -3.03 -8.10 -8.85
CA THR A 330 -2.67 -7.09 -9.86
C THR A 330 -1.31 -7.43 -10.47
N PRO A 331 -1.24 -7.75 -11.76
CA PRO A 331 0.01 -8.14 -12.39
C PRO A 331 0.90 -6.92 -12.67
N PRO A 332 2.21 -7.11 -12.79
CA PRO A 332 3.09 -6.03 -13.22
C PRO A 332 2.83 -5.70 -14.69
N VAL A 333 2.60 -4.42 -14.98
CA VAL A 333 2.50 -3.87 -16.34
C VAL A 333 3.57 -2.82 -16.56
N THR A 334 3.85 -2.46 -17.82
CA THR A 334 4.87 -1.46 -18.13
C THR A 334 4.39 -0.04 -17.77
N GLN A 335 5.34 0.89 -17.56
CA GLN A 335 5.01 2.31 -17.34
C GLN A 335 4.19 2.88 -18.51
N GLN A 336 4.57 2.54 -19.75
CA GLN A 336 3.83 2.99 -20.94
C GLN A 336 2.36 2.54 -20.93
N GLN A 337 2.09 1.28 -20.54
CA GLN A 337 0.71 0.80 -20.41
C GLN A 337 -0.07 1.60 -19.37
N ARG A 338 0.54 1.89 -18.22
CA ARG A 338 -0.11 2.70 -17.17
C ARG A 338 -0.41 4.12 -17.64
N ASP A 339 0.54 4.74 -18.33
CA ASP A 339 0.37 6.09 -18.89
C ASP A 339 -0.76 6.09 -19.91
N ASP A 340 -0.77 5.13 -20.84
CA ASP A 340 -1.80 4.99 -21.88
C ASP A 340 -3.19 4.75 -21.24
N TRP A 341 -3.29 3.97 -20.18
CA TRP A 341 -4.54 3.70 -19.47
C TRP A 341 -5.05 4.92 -18.68
N THR A 342 -4.13 5.66 -18.07
CA THR A 342 -4.44 6.92 -17.37
C THR A 342 -4.93 7.97 -18.36
N ASP A 343 -4.26 8.11 -19.51
CA ASP A 343 -4.68 9.04 -20.56
C ASP A 343 -6.01 8.63 -21.18
N MET A 344 -6.25 7.33 -21.39
CA MET A 344 -7.54 6.80 -21.82
C MET A 344 -8.65 7.18 -20.85
N TRP A 345 -8.43 6.98 -19.54
CA TRP A 345 -9.40 7.32 -18.51
C TRP A 345 -9.71 8.82 -18.43
N ALA A 346 -8.69 9.66 -18.60
CA ALA A 346 -8.88 11.10 -18.71
C ALA A 346 -9.80 11.47 -19.87
N ARG A 347 -9.70 10.78 -21.02
CA ARG A 347 -10.62 10.98 -22.17
C ARG A 347 -12.04 10.50 -21.88
N VAL A 348 -12.22 9.36 -21.17
CA VAL A 348 -13.54 8.90 -20.72
C VAL A 348 -14.22 9.95 -19.85
N LYS A 349 -13.48 10.57 -18.92
CA LYS A 349 -14.04 11.57 -18.02
C LYS A 349 -14.35 12.91 -18.72
N ALA A 350 -13.63 13.25 -19.78
CA ALA A 350 -13.77 14.53 -20.48
C ALA A 350 -15.04 14.63 -21.36
N GLU A 351 -15.63 13.52 -21.77
CA GLU A 351 -16.89 13.45 -22.52
C GLU A 351 -18.08 13.33 -21.58
#